data_a2febd77a12383dccee43ea0651b0c5b
#
_entry.id   a2febd77a12383dccee43ea0651b0c5b
#
_cell.length_a   1.000
_cell.length_b   1.000
_cell.length_c   1.000
_cell.angle_alpha   90.00
_cell.angle_beta   90.00
_cell.angle_gamma   90.00
#
_symmetry.space_group_name_H-M   'P 1'
#
loop_
_entity.id
_entity.type
_entity.pdbx_description
1 polymer ?
#
loop_
_entity_poly.entity_id
_entity_poly.type
_entity_poly.pdbx_seq_one_letter_code
_entity_poly.pdbx_strand_id
1 'polypeptide(L)'
;MGFGLLFLGYLIAFLLYLNPYAAVTRLVGYCVIFAALTKLRRHNRWFAFAQTSAIPLMALALGDSVIDITTRIMGEGTPAAMTAATGGIETVMTLLLLVFHVCLLMAVYTIARDTELPSLATAARRNLVLIAAYAVLHGIWSLPVQLGDSYTVTLSLMLFVLQLIWTVADLFLIFRCYMWICLEGDEDMEQKPSRFAFVNRFREKFERHNQKAAAEAEAYAAEKRAAKAGHGGTKKKHKHKK
;
A
#
# COMPACT_ATOMS: atom_id res chain seq x y z
N MET A 1 2.36 -5.82 16.82
CA MET A 1 1.99 -6.86 15.80
C MET A 1 0.85 -6.45 14.82
N GLY A 2 0.61 -5.16 14.58
CA GLY A 2 -0.42 -4.69 13.63
C GLY A 2 -0.07 -4.92 12.16
N PHE A 3 1.16 -4.63 11.75
CA PHE A 3 1.61 -4.76 10.35
C PHE A 3 1.62 -6.21 9.83
N GLY A 4 1.93 -7.20 10.68
CA GLY A 4 1.88 -8.61 10.27
C GLY A 4 0.46 -9.08 9.94
N LEU A 5 -0.55 -8.65 10.74
CA LEU A 5 -1.96 -8.91 10.42
C LEU A 5 -2.40 -8.15 9.17
N LEU A 6 -1.93 -6.91 8.99
CA LEU A 6 -2.22 -6.12 7.80
C LEU A 6 -1.67 -6.80 6.53
N PHE A 7 -0.43 -7.30 6.59
CA PHE A 7 0.18 -8.07 5.52
C PHE A 7 -0.64 -9.33 5.18
N LEU A 8 -1.03 -10.11 6.19
CA LEU A 8 -1.81 -11.31 6.00
C LEU A 8 -3.19 -11.00 5.39
N GLY A 9 -3.89 -9.99 5.93
CA GLY A 9 -5.17 -9.56 5.39
C GLY A 9 -5.08 -9.06 3.96
N TYR A 10 -4.03 -8.32 3.64
CA TYR A 10 -3.78 -7.81 2.30
C TYR A 10 -3.47 -8.96 1.31
N LEU A 11 -2.66 -9.93 1.72
CA LEU A 11 -2.40 -11.15 0.94
C LEU A 11 -3.70 -11.89 0.62
N ILE A 12 -4.57 -12.09 1.62
CA ILE A 12 -5.85 -12.78 1.46
C ILE A 12 -6.78 -11.98 0.54
N ALA A 13 -6.94 -10.67 0.77
CA ALA A 13 -7.88 -9.84 0.03
C ALA A 13 -7.51 -9.66 -1.45
N PHE A 14 -6.22 -9.56 -1.76
CA PHE A 14 -5.76 -9.10 -3.07
C PHE A 14 -4.97 -10.13 -3.87
N LEU A 15 -4.33 -11.11 -3.24
CA LEU A 15 -3.56 -12.13 -3.94
C LEU A 15 -4.30 -13.48 -4.01
N LEU A 16 -4.99 -13.87 -2.94
CA LEU A 16 -5.71 -15.14 -2.90
C LEU A 16 -7.12 -15.08 -3.52
N TYR A 17 -7.53 -13.94 -4.08
CA TYR A 17 -8.84 -13.82 -4.69
C TYR A 17 -8.99 -14.55 -6.05
N LEU A 18 -7.91 -15.09 -6.60
CA LEU A 18 -7.89 -15.86 -7.86
C LEU A 18 -8.50 -17.28 -7.73
N ASN A 19 -9.40 -17.47 -6.79
CA ASN A 19 -10.08 -18.74 -6.55
C ASN A 19 -11.58 -18.63 -6.85
N PRO A 20 -12.30 -19.75 -7.00
CA PRO A 20 -13.74 -19.73 -7.28
C PRO A 20 -14.60 -19.00 -6.22
N TYR A 21 -14.08 -18.81 -5.01
CA TYR A 21 -14.76 -18.14 -3.90
C TYR A 21 -14.17 -16.74 -3.65
N ALA A 22 -13.80 -16.04 -4.72
CA ALA A 22 -13.11 -14.75 -4.67
C ALA A 22 -13.82 -13.72 -3.76
N ALA A 23 -15.15 -13.60 -3.85
CA ALA A 23 -15.93 -12.66 -3.07
C ALA A 23 -15.80 -12.92 -1.56
N VAL A 24 -15.94 -14.18 -1.14
CA VAL A 24 -15.81 -14.59 0.27
C VAL A 24 -14.38 -14.40 0.76
N THR A 25 -13.38 -14.75 -0.05
CA THR A 25 -11.97 -14.58 0.29
C THR A 25 -11.63 -13.10 0.49
N ARG A 26 -12.16 -12.23 -0.36
CA ARG A 26 -12.02 -10.78 -0.27
C ARG A 26 -12.64 -10.24 1.03
N LEU A 27 -13.84 -10.69 1.39
CA LEU A 27 -14.49 -10.31 2.65
C LEU A 27 -13.65 -10.72 3.87
N VAL A 28 -13.15 -11.95 3.92
CA VAL A 28 -12.28 -12.42 5.00
C VAL A 28 -11.00 -11.56 5.08
N GLY A 29 -10.38 -11.26 3.95
CA GLY A 29 -9.22 -10.39 3.88
C GLY A 29 -9.49 -8.99 4.47
N TYR A 30 -10.62 -8.37 4.12
CA TYR A 30 -10.98 -7.06 4.69
C TYR A 30 -11.28 -7.12 6.19
N CYS A 31 -11.86 -8.19 6.71
CA CYS A 31 -12.03 -8.39 8.16
C CYS A 31 -10.69 -8.43 8.88
N VAL A 32 -9.69 -9.14 8.33
CA VAL A 32 -8.34 -9.20 8.89
C VAL A 32 -7.64 -7.85 8.80
N ILE A 33 -7.76 -7.12 7.67
CA ILE A 33 -7.25 -5.76 7.49
C ILE A 33 -7.87 -4.82 8.54
N PHE A 34 -9.18 -4.86 8.73
CA PHE A 34 -9.87 -4.04 9.72
C PHE A 34 -9.36 -4.31 11.14
N ALA A 35 -9.18 -5.59 11.51
CA ALA A 35 -8.61 -5.97 12.80
C ALA A 35 -7.17 -5.47 12.98
N ALA A 36 -6.36 -5.48 11.90
CA ALA A 36 -5.01 -4.92 11.90
C ALA A 36 -5.03 -3.40 12.10
N LEU A 37 -5.88 -2.69 11.34
CA LEU A 37 -6.01 -1.24 11.43
C LEU A 37 -6.52 -0.77 12.79
N THR A 38 -7.34 -1.55 13.49
CA THR A 38 -7.78 -1.28 14.86
C THR A 38 -6.58 -1.16 15.83
N LYS A 39 -5.52 -1.94 15.60
CA LYS A 39 -4.30 -1.84 16.38
C LYS A 39 -3.43 -0.67 15.95
N LEU A 40 -3.35 -0.39 14.64
CA LEU A 40 -2.48 0.63 14.07
C LEU A 40 -3.04 2.07 14.20
N ARG A 41 -4.36 2.26 14.30
CA ARG A 41 -5.00 3.59 14.36
C ARG A 41 -4.53 4.48 15.52
N ARG A 42 -3.99 3.85 16.59
CA ARG A 42 -3.48 4.57 17.77
C ARG A 42 -2.20 5.36 17.46
N HIS A 43 -1.46 4.96 16.43
CA HIS A 43 -0.16 5.55 16.10
C HIS A 43 -0.28 6.69 15.08
N ASN A 44 -1.31 6.67 14.21
CA ASN A 44 -1.48 7.70 13.19
C ASN A 44 -2.94 7.84 12.76
N ARG A 45 -3.41 9.10 12.60
CA ARG A 45 -4.76 9.43 12.13
C ARG A 45 -5.09 8.83 10.73
N TRP A 46 -4.11 8.68 9.86
CA TRP A 46 -4.31 8.11 8.53
C TRP A 46 -4.71 6.63 8.57
N PHE A 47 -4.23 5.88 9.57
CA PHE A 47 -4.74 4.52 9.81
C PHE A 47 -6.20 4.52 10.30
N ALA A 48 -6.61 5.54 11.06
CA ALA A 48 -8.01 5.68 11.42
C ALA A 48 -8.89 5.96 10.20
N PHE A 49 -8.44 6.81 9.26
CA PHE A 49 -9.15 7.03 7.99
C PHE A 49 -9.18 5.77 7.12
N ALA A 50 -8.08 5.04 7.00
CA ALA A 50 -8.04 3.75 6.30
C ALA A 50 -9.00 2.74 6.95
N GLN A 51 -9.08 2.70 8.29
CA GLN A 51 -10.03 1.85 9.00
C GLN A 51 -11.49 2.23 8.69
N THR A 52 -11.80 3.53 8.69
CA THR A 52 -13.16 4.01 8.39
C THR A 52 -13.55 3.66 6.95
N SER A 53 -12.63 3.79 5.98
CA SER A 53 -12.89 3.41 4.59
C SER A 53 -12.98 1.89 4.38
N ALA A 54 -12.42 1.07 5.27
CA ALA A 54 -12.56 -0.38 5.22
C ALA A 54 -13.98 -0.87 5.60
N ILE A 55 -14.74 -0.10 6.38
CA ILE A 55 -16.12 -0.49 6.78
C ILE A 55 -17.03 -0.62 5.57
N PRO A 56 -17.20 0.40 4.70
CA PRO A 56 -18.02 0.26 3.51
C PRO A 56 -17.48 -0.79 2.53
N LEU A 57 -16.16 -0.98 2.44
CA LEU A 57 -15.58 -2.06 1.65
C LEU A 57 -16.01 -3.44 2.14
N MET A 58 -16.04 -3.65 3.46
CA MET A 58 -16.54 -4.90 4.06
C MET A 58 -18.02 -5.10 3.77
N ALA A 59 -18.84 -4.05 3.88
CA ALA A 59 -20.26 -4.13 3.60
C ALA A 59 -20.54 -4.48 2.12
N LEU A 60 -19.82 -3.85 1.18
CA LEU A 60 -19.94 -4.16 -0.25
C LEU A 60 -19.42 -5.56 -0.57
N ALA A 61 -18.30 -6.01 0.04
CA ALA A 61 -17.79 -7.37 -0.14
C ALA A 61 -18.72 -8.42 0.42
N LEU A 62 -19.46 -8.11 1.49
CA LEU A 62 -20.52 -8.98 1.99
C LEU A 62 -21.68 -9.09 0.98
N GLY A 63 -22.13 -7.95 0.44
CA GLY A 63 -23.17 -7.92 -0.60
C GLY A 63 -22.76 -8.72 -1.84
N ASP A 64 -21.55 -8.49 -2.32
CA ASP A 64 -20.94 -9.21 -3.45
C ASP A 64 -20.88 -10.74 -3.17
N SER A 65 -20.47 -11.13 -1.96
CA SER A 65 -20.42 -12.53 -1.55
C SER A 65 -21.82 -13.19 -1.54
N VAL A 66 -22.84 -12.48 -1.07
CA VAL A 66 -24.23 -12.98 -1.07
C VAL A 66 -24.73 -13.14 -2.50
N ILE A 67 -24.47 -12.17 -3.38
CA ILE A 67 -24.85 -12.25 -4.79
C ILE A 67 -24.14 -13.42 -5.48
N ASP A 68 -22.82 -13.57 -5.30
CA ASP A 68 -22.04 -14.66 -5.90
C ASP A 68 -22.56 -16.04 -5.47
N ILE A 69 -22.81 -16.23 -4.18
CA ILE A 69 -23.37 -17.49 -3.66
C ILE A 69 -24.77 -17.74 -4.24
N THR A 70 -25.64 -16.71 -4.25
CA THR A 70 -26.99 -16.83 -4.77
C THR A 70 -26.99 -17.17 -6.26
N THR A 71 -26.18 -16.51 -7.05
CA THR A 71 -26.01 -16.76 -8.48
C THR A 71 -25.55 -18.20 -8.75
N ARG A 72 -24.63 -18.72 -7.95
CA ARG A 72 -24.17 -20.12 -8.07
C ARG A 72 -25.28 -21.14 -7.75
N ILE A 73 -26.14 -20.83 -6.78
CA ILE A 73 -27.27 -21.70 -6.41
C ILE A 73 -28.36 -21.65 -7.46
N MET A 74 -28.69 -20.48 -7.99
CA MET A 74 -29.78 -20.27 -8.97
C MET A 74 -29.39 -20.66 -10.41
N GLY A 75 -28.10 -20.67 -10.74
CA GLY A 75 -27.60 -20.98 -12.07
C GLY A 75 -28.15 -20.02 -13.15
N GLU A 76 -28.66 -20.58 -14.24
CA GLU A 76 -29.22 -19.83 -15.38
C GLU A 76 -30.48 -19.01 -15.04
N GLY A 77 -31.08 -19.25 -13.89
CA GLY A 77 -32.27 -18.52 -13.40
C GLY A 77 -31.96 -17.18 -12.71
N THR A 78 -30.71 -16.68 -12.79
CA THR A 78 -30.32 -15.45 -12.09
C THR A 78 -31.03 -14.21 -12.67
N PRO A 79 -31.75 -13.42 -11.83
CA PRO A 79 -32.43 -12.22 -12.30
C PRO A 79 -31.47 -11.18 -12.88
N ALA A 80 -31.84 -10.54 -13.99
CA ALA A 80 -31.04 -9.48 -14.63
C ALA A 80 -30.72 -8.32 -13.66
N ALA A 81 -31.59 -8.04 -12.71
CA ALA A 81 -31.36 -7.04 -11.66
C ALA A 81 -30.16 -7.39 -10.76
N MET A 82 -29.88 -8.66 -10.48
CA MET A 82 -28.72 -9.08 -9.70
C MET A 82 -27.42 -8.86 -10.48
N THR A 83 -27.43 -9.18 -11.76
CA THR A 83 -26.26 -8.94 -12.64
C THR A 83 -25.94 -7.43 -12.75
N ALA A 84 -26.97 -6.58 -12.88
CA ALA A 84 -26.82 -5.14 -12.89
C ALA A 84 -26.29 -4.60 -11.54
N ALA A 85 -26.75 -5.16 -10.41
CA ALA A 85 -26.29 -4.81 -9.08
C ALA A 85 -24.80 -5.12 -8.88
N THR A 86 -24.30 -6.24 -9.41
CA THR A 86 -22.88 -6.60 -9.33
C THR A 86 -21.98 -5.54 -9.97
N GLY A 87 -22.32 -5.05 -11.18
CA GLY A 87 -21.54 -4.01 -11.85
C GLY A 87 -21.53 -2.68 -11.07
N GLY A 88 -22.66 -2.31 -10.45
CA GLY A 88 -22.72 -1.14 -9.56
C GLY A 88 -21.84 -1.28 -8.31
N ILE A 89 -21.90 -2.45 -7.66
CA ILE A 89 -21.08 -2.76 -6.49
C ILE A 89 -19.59 -2.69 -6.84
N GLU A 90 -19.16 -3.29 -7.93
CA GLU A 90 -17.77 -3.30 -8.37
C GLU A 90 -17.23 -1.88 -8.61
N THR A 91 -18.02 -1.01 -9.25
CA THR A 91 -17.62 0.37 -9.50
C THR A 91 -17.42 1.14 -8.19
N VAL A 92 -18.38 1.07 -7.28
CA VAL A 92 -18.29 1.75 -5.97
C VAL A 92 -17.16 1.16 -5.13
N MET A 93 -17.01 -0.16 -5.15
CA MET A 93 -15.91 -0.85 -4.45
C MET A 93 -14.54 -0.39 -4.95
N THR A 94 -14.37 -0.22 -6.27
CA THR A 94 -13.11 0.26 -6.84
C THR A 94 -12.78 1.68 -6.37
N LEU A 95 -13.74 2.59 -6.33
CA LEU A 95 -13.53 3.95 -5.84
C LEU A 95 -13.16 3.97 -4.35
N LEU A 96 -13.89 3.21 -3.54
CA LEU A 96 -13.59 3.10 -2.10
C LEU A 96 -12.23 2.45 -1.85
N LEU A 97 -11.85 1.48 -2.69
CA LEU A 97 -10.55 0.83 -2.64
C LEU A 97 -9.42 1.80 -2.92
N LEU A 98 -9.57 2.70 -3.88
CA LEU A 98 -8.60 3.76 -4.16
C LEU A 98 -8.42 4.68 -2.94
N VAL A 99 -9.53 5.11 -2.35
CA VAL A 99 -9.50 5.96 -1.13
C VAL A 99 -8.80 5.22 0.02
N PHE A 100 -9.12 3.95 0.23
CA PHE A 100 -8.49 3.11 1.25
C PHE A 100 -6.97 3.04 1.06
N HIS A 101 -6.50 2.77 -0.17
CA HIS A 101 -5.07 2.66 -0.47
C HIS A 101 -4.33 3.98 -0.30
N VAL A 102 -4.94 5.09 -0.73
CA VAL A 102 -4.35 6.42 -0.50
C VAL A 102 -4.19 6.68 0.99
N CYS A 103 -5.21 6.42 1.80
CA CYS A 103 -5.13 6.57 3.26
C CYS A 103 -4.07 5.67 3.89
N LEU A 104 -4.00 4.40 3.45
CA LEU A 104 -3.02 3.43 3.92
C LEU A 104 -1.59 3.85 3.58
N LEU A 105 -1.33 4.26 2.35
CA LEU A 105 -0.01 4.69 1.91
C LEU A 105 0.42 6.01 2.56
N MET A 106 -0.52 6.94 2.77
CA MET A 106 -0.25 8.16 3.55
C MET A 106 0.09 7.85 5.00
N ALA A 107 -0.56 6.84 5.60
CA ALA A 107 -0.22 6.37 6.94
C ALA A 107 1.20 5.81 7.00
N VAL A 108 1.56 4.95 6.05
CA VAL A 108 2.91 4.38 5.93
C VAL A 108 3.95 5.47 5.68
N TYR A 109 3.65 6.42 4.77
CA TYR A 109 4.55 7.54 4.47
C TYR A 109 4.83 8.39 5.71
N THR A 110 3.79 8.71 6.49
CA THR A 110 3.94 9.55 7.68
C THR A 110 4.77 8.83 8.75
N ILE A 111 4.47 7.57 9.05
CA ILE A 111 5.27 6.78 10.01
C ILE A 111 6.71 6.65 9.55
N ALA A 112 6.94 6.36 8.26
CA ALA A 112 8.29 6.24 7.72
C ALA A 112 9.10 7.54 7.84
N ARG A 113 8.43 8.70 7.78
CA ARG A 113 9.05 10.01 8.07
C ARG A 113 9.37 10.18 9.54
N ASP A 114 8.43 9.84 10.41
CA ASP A 114 8.57 10.00 11.86
C ASP A 114 9.63 9.05 12.44
N THR A 115 9.83 7.89 11.82
CA THR A 115 10.86 6.89 12.18
C THR A 115 12.17 7.06 11.41
N GLU A 116 12.35 8.17 10.67
CA GLU A 116 13.58 8.47 9.90
C GLU A 116 13.99 7.37 8.91
N LEU A 117 13.01 6.67 8.29
CA LEU A 117 13.22 5.63 7.28
C LEU A 117 12.96 6.16 5.85
N PRO A 118 13.90 6.93 5.24
CA PRO A 118 13.69 7.61 3.96
C PRO A 118 13.42 6.63 2.81
N SER A 119 13.99 5.43 2.85
CA SER A 119 13.78 4.41 1.84
C SER A 119 12.33 3.91 1.81
N LEU A 120 11.69 3.81 2.98
CA LEU A 120 10.30 3.40 3.14
C LEU A 120 9.35 4.52 2.70
N ALA A 121 9.65 5.77 3.09
CA ALA A 121 8.89 6.94 2.67
C ALA A 121 8.91 7.12 1.14
N THR A 122 10.07 6.94 0.51
CA THR A 122 10.20 7.00 -0.96
C THR A 122 9.41 5.89 -1.65
N ALA A 123 9.42 4.66 -1.11
CA ALA A 123 8.63 3.56 -1.64
C ALA A 123 7.12 3.83 -1.53
N ALA A 124 6.64 4.34 -0.38
CA ALA A 124 5.24 4.72 -0.19
C ALA A 124 4.81 5.81 -1.19
N ARG A 125 5.65 6.84 -1.40
CA ARG A 125 5.38 7.90 -2.38
C ARG A 125 5.32 7.35 -3.82
N ARG A 126 6.21 6.43 -4.20
CA ARG A 126 6.20 5.79 -5.52
C ARG A 126 4.91 4.99 -5.72
N ASN A 127 4.47 4.25 -4.72
CA ASN A 127 3.23 3.48 -4.79
C ASN A 127 2.00 4.40 -4.90
N LEU A 128 1.99 5.56 -4.23
CA LEU A 128 0.95 6.58 -4.42
C LEU A 128 0.86 7.06 -5.88
N VAL A 129 2.00 7.25 -6.55
CA VAL A 129 2.02 7.63 -7.98
C VAL A 129 1.45 6.51 -8.85
N LEU A 130 1.75 5.24 -8.56
CA LEU A 130 1.19 4.09 -9.29
C LEU A 130 -0.34 4.02 -9.14
N ILE A 131 -0.86 4.23 -7.94
CA ILE A 131 -2.31 4.26 -7.69
C ILE A 131 -2.98 5.46 -8.38
N ALA A 132 -2.33 6.62 -8.38
CA ALA A 132 -2.84 7.78 -9.11
C ALA A 132 -2.89 7.52 -10.62
N ALA A 133 -1.86 6.89 -11.18
CA ALA A 133 -1.86 6.49 -12.59
C ALA A 133 -2.99 5.49 -12.90
N TYR A 134 -3.20 4.50 -12.03
CA TYR A 134 -4.33 3.56 -12.15
C TYR A 134 -5.67 4.28 -12.08
N ALA A 135 -5.84 5.22 -11.14
CA ALA A 135 -7.08 5.98 -10.99
C ALA A 135 -7.42 6.81 -12.26
N VAL A 136 -6.40 7.43 -12.86
CA VAL A 136 -6.58 8.18 -14.13
C VAL A 136 -6.98 7.24 -15.26
N LEU A 137 -6.29 6.12 -15.45
CA LEU A 137 -6.64 5.15 -16.50
C LEU A 137 -8.02 4.52 -16.28
N HIS A 138 -8.36 4.21 -15.04
CA HIS A 138 -9.69 3.70 -14.68
C HIS A 138 -10.78 4.76 -14.91
N GLY A 139 -10.49 6.03 -14.63
CA GLY A 139 -11.38 7.15 -14.97
C GLY A 139 -11.63 7.26 -16.47
N ILE A 140 -10.59 7.13 -17.31
CA ILE A 140 -10.73 7.11 -18.78
C ILE A 140 -11.58 5.91 -19.24
N TRP A 141 -11.34 4.72 -18.65
CA TRP A 141 -12.13 3.51 -18.92
C TRP A 141 -13.63 3.69 -18.59
N SER A 142 -13.93 4.43 -17.54
CA SER A 142 -15.32 4.65 -17.09
C SER A 142 -16.08 5.70 -17.92
N LEU A 143 -15.41 6.38 -18.85
CA LEU A 143 -16.10 7.32 -19.74
C LEU A 143 -16.97 6.56 -20.74
N PRO A 144 -18.19 7.06 -21.04
CA PRO A 144 -19.11 6.44 -21.99
C PRO A 144 -18.69 6.71 -23.45
N VAL A 145 -17.41 6.44 -23.78
CA VAL A 145 -16.85 6.60 -25.11
C VAL A 145 -16.85 5.24 -25.79
N GLN A 146 -17.42 5.12 -26.95
CA GLN A 146 -17.35 3.91 -27.76
C GLN A 146 -15.93 3.76 -28.34
N LEU A 147 -15.07 3.12 -27.59
CA LEU A 147 -13.75 2.70 -28.04
C LEU A 147 -13.91 1.46 -28.92
N GLY A 148 -13.20 1.38 -30.04
CA GLY A 148 -13.18 0.16 -30.84
C GLY A 148 -12.66 -1.04 -30.03
N ASP A 149 -13.09 -2.26 -30.38
CA ASP A 149 -12.82 -3.49 -29.63
C ASP A 149 -11.34 -3.70 -29.28
N SER A 150 -10.44 -3.40 -30.21
CA SER A 150 -8.99 -3.52 -29.97
C SER A 150 -8.48 -2.58 -28.88
N TYR A 151 -9.00 -1.35 -28.78
CA TYR A 151 -8.62 -0.39 -27.74
C TYR A 151 -9.19 -0.82 -26.38
N THR A 152 -10.40 -1.35 -26.37
CA THR A 152 -11.07 -1.85 -25.16
C THR A 152 -10.26 -2.99 -24.53
N VAL A 153 -9.85 -3.99 -25.32
CA VAL A 153 -9.03 -5.11 -24.85
C VAL A 153 -7.66 -4.63 -24.36
N THR A 154 -7.01 -3.73 -25.11
CA THR A 154 -5.69 -3.23 -24.73
C THR A 154 -5.76 -2.44 -23.41
N LEU A 155 -6.74 -1.56 -23.25
CA LEU A 155 -6.90 -0.74 -22.04
C LEU A 155 -7.25 -1.60 -20.82
N SER A 156 -8.12 -2.61 -20.96
CA SER A 156 -8.43 -3.55 -19.87
C SER A 156 -7.20 -4.36 -19.43
N LEU A 157 -6.38 -4.78 -20.40
CA LEU A 157 -5.12 -5.47 -20.07
C LEU A 157 -4.14 -4.55 -19.35
N MET A 158 -4.01 -3.29 -19.79
CA MET A 158 -3.17 -2.31 -19.11
C MET A 158 -3.63 -2.04 -17.68
N LEU A 159 -4.94 -1.90 -17.45
CA LEU A 159 -5.52 -1.74 -16.12
C LEU A 159 -5.23 -2.96 -15.25
N PHE A 160 -5.42 -4.16 -15.75
CA PHE A 160 -5.13 -5.39 -15.03
C PHE A 160 -3.64 -5.50 -14.64
N VAL A 161 -2.73 -5.27 -15.58
CA VAL A 161 -1.28 -5.31 -15.32
C VAL A 161 -0.88 -4.24 -14.30
N LEU A 162 -1.37 -3.02 -14.44
CA LEU A 162 -1.07 -1.94 -13.51
C LEU A 162 -1.63 -2.22 -12.11
N GLN A 163 -2.83 -2.80 -12.02
CA GLN A 163 -3.42 -3.25 -10.76
C GLN A 163 -2.56 -4.31 -10.08
N LEU A 164 -2.07 -5.28 -10.82
CA LEU A 164 -1.17 -6.30 -10.29
C LEU A 164 0.14 -5.71 -9.77
N ILE A 165 0.73 -4.79 -10.55
CA ILE A 165 1.99 -4.12 -10.17
C ILE A 165 1.84 -3.35 -8.85
N TRP A 166 0.83 -2.49 -8.72
CA TRP A 166 0.68 -1.70 -7.50
C TRP A 166 0.26 -2.57 -6.31
N THR A 167 -0.55 -3.60 -6.51
CA THR A 167 -0.93 -4.55 -5.45
C THR A 167 0.29 -5.28 -4.88
N VAL A 168 1.16 -5.79 -5.75
CA VAL A 168 2.41 -6.44 -5.33
C VAL A 168 3.37 -5.44 -4.67
N ALA A 169 3.47 -4.22 -5.22
CA ALA A 169 4.30 -3.17 -4.63
C ALA A 169 3.84 -2.77 -3.21
N ASP A 170 2.53 -2.68 -2.99
CA ASP A 170 1.95 -2.40 -1.67
C ASP A 170 2.17 -3.56 -0.70
N LEU A 171 2.01 -4.79 -1.15
CA LEU A 171 2.30 -5.97 -0.34
C LEU A 171 3.75 -5.98 0.14
N PHE A 172 4.70 -5.69 -0.76
CA PHE A 172 6.12 -5.56 -0.39
C PHE A 172 6.37 -4.40 0.57
N LEU A 173 5.68 -3.28 0.38
CA LEU A 173 5.79 -2.12 1.26
C LEU A 173 5.30 -2.46 2.69
N ILE A 174 4.12 -3.09 2.81
CA ILE A 174 3.55 -3.52 4.10
C ILE A 174 4.46 -4.55 4.78
N PHE A 175 5.03 -5.49 4.01
CA PHE A 175 6.00 -6.45 4.52
C PHE A 175 7.26 -5.75 5.05
N ARG A 176 7.76 -4.74 4.34
CA ARG A 176 8.89 -3.91 4.82
C ARG A 176 8.53 -3.16 6.10
N CYS A 177 7.32 -2.60 6.21
CA CYS A 177 6.84 -1.99 7.46
C CYS A 177 6.85 -3.01 8.62
N TYR A 178 6.38 -4.23 8.37
CA TYR A 178 6.41 -5.30 9.37
C TYR A 178 7.83 -5.63 9.85
N MET A 179 8.81 -5.58 8.94
CA MET A 179 10.20 -5.93 9.25
C MET A 179 10.99 -4.80 9.93
N TRP A 180 10.59 -3.53 9.72
CA TRP A 180 11.41 -2.37 10.05
C TRP A 180 10.81 -1.46 11.11
N ILE A 181 9.50 -1.46 11.28
CA ILE A 181 8.83 -0.61 12.27
C ILE A 181 8.63 -1.42 13.53
N CYS A 182 9.48 -1.18 14.55
CA CYS A 182 9.22 -1.58 15.92
C CYS A 182 8.06 -0.77 16.48
N LEU A 183 7.14 -1.42 17.18
CA LEU A 183 6.09 -0.76 17.95
C LEU A 183 6.63 -0.41 19.35
N GLU A 184 6.12 0.67 19.95
CA GLU A 184 6.39 1.00 21.33
C GLU A 184 6.14 -0.22 22.24
N GLY A 185 7.13 -0.62 23.01
CA GLY A 185 7.11 -1.82 23.86
C GLY A 185 7.79 -3.06 23.25
N ASP A 186 8.17 -3.05 21.97
CA ASP A 186 8.96 -4.11 21.32
C ASP A 186 10.47 -3.73 21.24
N GLU A 187 10.86 -2.57 21.77
CA GLU A 187 12.20 -1.99 21.66
C GLU A 187 13.27 -2.84 22.36
N ASP A 188 12.92 -3.48 23.47
CA ASP A 188 13.81 -4.33 24.27
C ASP A 188 13.74 -5.83 23.89
N MET A 189 12.89 -6.22 22.94
CA MET A 189 12.82 -7.60 22.51
C MET A 189 13.93 -7.91 21.51
N GLU A 190 14.89 -8.74 21.92
CA GLU A 190 15.84 -9.37 20.99
C GLU A 190 15.08 -9.96 19.79
N GLN A 191 15.41 -9.46 18.60
CA GLN A 191 14.78 -9.92 17.36
C GLN A 191 15.10 -11.39 17.12
N LYS A 192 14.21 -12.27 17.57
CA LYS A 192 14.36 -13.71 17.36
C LYS A 192 14.45 -14.01 15.86
N PRO A 193 15.43 -14.84 15.45
CA PRO A 193 15.54 -15.24 14.04
C PRO A 193 14.24 -15.92 13.61
N SER A 194 13.77 -15.59 12.40
CA SER A 194 12.58 -16.21 11.82
C SER A 194 12.83 -17.70 11.60
N ARG A 195 11.80 -18.53 11.78
CA ARG A 195 11.84 -19.97 11.45
C ARG A 195 12.08 -20.23 9.94
N PHE A 196 11.88 -19.24 9.11
CA PHE A 196 12.08 -19.33 7.66
C PHE A 196 13.45 -18.77 7.26
N ALA A 197 14.34 -19.63 6.79
CA ALA A 197 15.70 -19.26 6.39
C ALA A 197 15.73 -18.16 5.29
N PHE A 198 14.74 -18.14 4.41
CA PHE A 198 14.63 -17.12 3.35
C PHE A 198 14.37 -15.73 3.93
N VAL A 199 13.55 -15.61 5.00
CA VAL A 199 13.26 -14.34 5.68
C VAL A 199 14.53 -13.78 6.33
N ASN A 200 15.34 -14.63 6.94
CA ASN A 200 16.62 -14.23 7.57
C ASN A 200 17.62 -13.75 6.51
N ARG A 201 17.76 -14.45 5.37
CA ARG A 201 18.62 -14.01 4.25
C ARG A 201 18.16 -12.68 3.63
N PHE A 202 16.85 -12.49 3.53
CA PHE A 202 16.27 -11.25 3.01
C PHE A 202 16.53 -10.09 3.97
N ARG A 203 16.41 -10.34 5.29
CA ARG A 203 16.72 -9.37 6.35
C ARG A 203 18.20 -8.95 6.28
N GLU A 204 19.14 -9.89 6.29
CA GLU A 204 20.58 -9.59 6.21
C GLU A 204 20.96 -8.81 4.95
N LYS A 205 20.40 -9.16 3.81
CA LYS A 205 20.65 -8.44 2.55
C LYS A 205 20.13 -7.01 2.60
N PHE A 206 19.01 -6.82 3.25
CA PHE A 206 18.38 -5.51 3.41
C PHE A 206 19.12 -4.65 4.44
N GLU A 207 19.54 -5.22 5.57
CA GLU A 207 20.35 -4.52 6.58
C GLU A 207 21.65 -4.02 5.99
N ARG A 208 22.36 -4.83 5.21
CA ARG A 208 23.56 -4.41 4.48
C ARG A 208 23.28 -3.27 3.50
N HIS A 209 22.15 -3.29 2.83
CA HIS A 209 21.78 -2.21 1.90
C HIS A 209 21.48 -0.91 2.63
N ASN A 210 20.80 -0.96 3.77
CA ASN A 210 20.49 0.23 4.56
C ASN A 210 21.73 0.80 5.26
N GLN A 211 22.61 -0.06 5.77
CA GLN A 211 23.89 0.39 6.34
C GLN A 211 24.72 1.15 5.30
N LYS A 212 24.76 0.66 4.05
CA LYS A 212 25.41 1.37 2.95
C LYS A 212 24.73 2.70 2.64
N ALA A 213 23.40 2.72 2.55
CA ALA A 213 22.66 3.94 2.28
C ALA A 213 22.78 4.98 3.42
N ALA A 214 22.83 4.52 4.67
CA ALA A 214 23.07 5.38 5.82
C ALA A 214 24.50 5.97 5.80
N ALA A 215 25.50 5.14 5.52
CA ALA A 215 26.89 5.59 5.40
C ALA A 215 27.10 6.59 4.23
N GLU A 216 26.44 6.36 3.09
CA GLU A 216 26.45 7.29 1.96
C GLU A 216 25.75 8.63 2.31
N ALA A 217 24.63 8.58 3.04
CA ALA A 217 23.93 9.77 3.49
C ALA A 217 24.72 10.58 4.50
N GLU A 218 25.43 9.92 5.43
CA GLU A 218 26.34 10.57 6.38
C GLU A 218 27.55 11.19 5.67
N ALA A 219 28.15 10.48 4.72
CA ALA A 219 29.26 11.00 3.92
C ALA A 219 28.84 12.25 3.13
N TYR A 220 27.68 12.21 2.47
CA TYR A 220 27.13 13.36 1.76
C TYR A 220 26.81 14.53 2.69
N ALA A 221 26.28 14.27 3.88
CA ALA A 221 26.00 15.30 4.88
C ALA A 221 27.29 15.94 5.41
N ALA A 222 28.35 15.14 5.62
CA ALA A 222 29.66 15.61 6.04
C ALA A 222 30.33 16.49 4.96
N GLU A 223 30.29 16.07 3.69
CA GLU A 223 30.79 16.84 2.56
C GLU A 223 30.05 18.18 2.42
N LYS A 224 28.75 18.19 2.56
CA LYS A 224 27.92 19.40 2.51
C LYS A 224 28.22 20.36 3.68
N ARG A 225 28.55 19.84 4.87
CA ARG A 225 28.99 20.66 6.03
C ARG A 225 30.38 21.23 5.79
N ALA A 226 31.31 20.46 5.25
CA ALA A 226 32.66 20.92 4.91
C ALA A 226 32.62 22.01 3.84
N ALA A 227 31.80 21.84 2.78
CA ALA A 227 31.64 22.85 1.73
C ALA A 227 31.04 24.16 2.28
N LYS A 228 30.10 24.11 3.21
CA LYS A 228 29.53 25.29 3.87
C LYS A 228 30.57 26.01 4.78
N ALA A 229 31.40 25.25 5.49
CA ALA A 229 32.46 25.79 6.34
C ALA A 229 33.55 26.50 5.52
N GLY A 230 33.93 25.93 4.35
CA GLY A 230 34.87 26.54 3.43
C GLY A 230 34.39 27.87 2.81
N HIS A 231 33.09 28.00 2.53
CA HIS A 231 32.54 29.26 1.98
C HIS A 231 32.32 30.37 3.02
N GLY A 232 32.23 30.04 4.31
CA GLY A 232 32.06 31.02 5.39
C GLY A 232 33.33 31.79 5.73
N GLY A 233 34.54 31.27 5.41
CA GLY A 233 35.82 31.86 5.73
C GLY A 233 36.22 33.06 4.88
N THR A 234 35.74 33.15 3.68
CA THR A 234 36.17 34.20 2.71
C THR A 234 35.42 35.53 2.84
N LYS A 235 34.25 35.55 3.46
CA LYS A 235 33.48 36.81 3.62
C LYS A 235 33.85 37.68 4.81
N LYS A 236 34.68 37.24 5.76
CA LYS A 236 35.07 38.02 6.94
C LYS A 236 36.33 38.88 6.77
N LYS A 237 37.12 38.71 5.69
CA LYS A 237 38.39 39.45 5.51
C LYS A 237 38.26 40.82 4.79
N HIS A 238 37.10 41.22 4.33
CA HIS A 238 36.94 42.47 3.56
C HIS A 238 36.26 43.64 4.28
N LYS A 239 36.01 43.56 5.62
CA LYS A 239 35.29 44.62 6.36
C LYS A 239 36.15 45.43 7.34
N HIS A 240 37.48 45.34 7.30
CA HIS A 240 38.37 46.16 8.15
C HIS A 240 39.48 46.85 7.35
N LYS A 241 39.08 47.65 6.36
CA LYS A 241 39.93 48.75 5.82
C LYS A 241 39.00 49.79 5.21
N LYS A 242 38.49 50.67 6.04
CA LYS A 242 38.23 52.09 5.73
C LYS A 242 38.17 52.87 7.03
#